data_52e595bea274987a9b854cf7a5b285e2
#
_entry.id   52e595bea274987a9b854cf7a5b285e2
#
_cell.length_a   1.000
_cell.length_b   1.000
_cell.length_c   1.000
_cell.angle_alpha   90.00
_cell.angle_beta   90.00
_cell.angle_gamma   90.00
#
_symmetry.space_group_name_H-M   'P 1'
#
loop_
_entity.id
_entity.type
_entity.pdbx_description
1 polymer ?
#
loop_
_entity_poly.entity_id
_entity_poly.type
_entity_poly.pdbx_seq_one_letter_code
_entity_poly.pdbx_strand_id
1 'polypeptide(L)'
;MLQNLKFSILDLAYYTENDPTPGDVLQHSTEVARMADKLGYHRYWFAEHHNSAALMSMFPEIMIAHVAANTEHIRVGSGGVMLPNHSALSVAERFSMLEALHPGRIDLGIGRAPGTDGRTALALRRSWEIMKEDTFPGQLDDLLGYLAHNLPVDHPFSKVIANPDPSLAPDIYMLGSSGGGVQFALEKGLGFVFAGQINAEMAVPVLKYYRDNFKPSIYYDEPRSILSISVFTAETEEEANYLAAPTLLMWTLLSTGKRFKSFPTSKEANDYPYTLQEEAIRERQLSKFVIGTPGSVAEQLHDWAQKTGVNEIMLVDGYAEMEARKNGYALLAKEFGL
;
A
#
# COMPACT_ATOMS: atom_id res chain seq x y z
N MET A 1 -22.54 9.63 -11.59
CA MET A 1 -22.40 10.10 -10.19
C MET A 1 -21.84 8.95 -9.38
N LEU A 2 -20.57 9.04 -8.96
CA LEU A 2 -19.95 8.04 -8.07
C LEU A 2 -20.28 8.45 -6.62
N GLN A 3 -21.53 8.24 -6.23
CA GLN A 3 -22.07 8.71 -4.93
C GLN A 3 -21.49 8.02 -3.69
N ASN A 4 -20.53 7.06 -3.84
CA ASN A 4 -19.93 6.31 -2.72
C ASN A 4 -18.45 5.98 -2.96
N LEU A 5 -17.68 6.90 -3.54
CA LEU A 5 -16.24 6.69 -3.70
C LEU A 5 -15.58 6.77 -2.31
N LYS A 6 -14.89 5.69 -1.93
CA LYS A 6 -14.15 5.61 -0.67
C LYS A 6 -12.72 6.05 -0.86
N PHE A 7 -12.16 6.67 0.17
CA PHE A 7 -10.76 7.08 0.19
C PHE A 7 -10.02 6.39 1.33
N SER A 8 -8.86 5.86 0.99
CA SER A 8 -7.97 5.13 1.90
C SER A 8 -6.56 5.69 1.79
N ILE A 9 -5.69 5.35 2.72
CA ILE A 9 -4.31 5.86 2.79
C ILE A 9 -3.33 4.69 2.83
N LEU A 10 -2.24 4.76 2.04
CA LEU A 10 -1.09 3.89 2.12
C LEU A 10 0.12 4.68 2.62
N ASP A 11 0.59 4.34 3.80
CA ASP A 11 1.71 4.99 4.47
C ASP A 11 3.01 4.17 4.29
N LEU A 12 4.07 4.85 3.88
CA LEU A 12 5.40 4.28 3.75
C LEU A 12 6.32 4.70 4.91
N ALA A 13 5.86 5.58 5.79
CA ALA A 13 6.60 6.13 6.91
C ALA A 13 7.96 6.72 6.48
N TYR A 14 7.93 7.77 5.67
CA TYR A 14 9.12 8.44 5.15
C TYR A 14 9.91 9.14 6.26
N TYR A 15 11.22 8.88 6.30
CA TYR A 15 12.17 9.48 7.22
C TYR A 15 13.00 10.54 6.51
N THR A 16 12.94 11.78 6.98
CA THR A 16 13.69 12.93 6.48
C THR A 16 14.82 13.32 7.43
N GLU A 17 15.75 14.17 7.00
CA GLU A 17 16.78 14.74 7.88
C GLU A 17 16.21 15.65 8.98
N ASN A 18 15.00 16.17 8.79
CA ASN A 18 14.31 17.04 9.74
C ASN A 18 13.59 16.27 10.87
N ASP A 19 13.40 14.97 10.71
CA ASP A 19 12.80 14.15 11.77
C ASP A 19 13.82 13.93 12.90
N PRO A 20 13.47 14.24 14.15
CA PRO A 20 14.41 14.10 15.29
C PRO A 20 14.91 12.68 15.45
N THR A 21 14.03 11.70 15.35
CA THR A 21 14.35 10.27 15.43
C THR A 21 13.46 9.44 14.50
N PRO A 22 13.89 8.22 14.11
CA PRO A 22 13.03 7.26 13.42
C PRO A 22 11.74 6.92 14.18
N GLY A 23 11.76 7.00 15.52
CA GLY A 23 10.57 6.79 16.36
C GLY A 23 9.52 7.88 16.16
N ASP A 24 9.94 9.13 15.95
CA ASP A 24 9.01 10.23 15.71
C ASP A 24 8.22 10.01 14.43
N VAL A 25 8.85 9.48 13.37
CA VAL A 25 8.16 9.14 12.11
C VAL A 25 7.01 8.15 12.34
N LEU A 26 7.22 7.11 13.14
CA LEU A 26 6.19 6.11 13.46
C LEU A 26 5.07 6.71 14.34
N GLN A 27 5.40 7.64 15.24
CA GLN A 27 4.41 8.40 16.00
C GLN A 27 3.59 9.34 15.09
N HIS A 28 4.24 10.00 14.15
CA HIS A 28 3.59 10.83 13.15
C HIS A 28 2.61 10.00 12.30
N SER A 29 2.99 8.81 11.83
CA SER A 29 2.08 7.89 11.15
C SER A 29 0.85 7.56 11.99
N THR A 30 1.03 7.37 13.31
CA THR A 30 -0.06 7.13 14.25
C THR A 30 -0.98 8.35 14.40
N GLU A 31 -0.42 9.55 14.46
CA GLU A 31 -1.21 10.80 14.52
C GLU A 31 -2.02 11.01 13.24
N VAL A 32 -1.42 10.77 12.06
CA VAL A 32 -2.14 10.84 10.78
C VAL A 32 -3.27 9.81 10.73
N ALA A 33 -3.03 8.58 11.19
CA ALA A 33 -4.06 7.54 11.22
C ALA A 33 -5.23 7.90 12.15
N ARG A 34 -4.95 8.48 13.34
CA ARG A 34 -5.99 9.00 14.25
C ARG A 34 -6.80 10.14 13.62
N MET A 35 -6.13 11.02 12.89
CA MET A 35 -6.79 12.10 12.16
C MET A 35 -7.66 11.54 11.03
N ALA A 36 -7.13 10.61 10.24
CA ALA A 36 -7.84 9.94 9.16
C ALA A 36 -9.09 9.20 9.64
N ASP A 37 -9.01 8.52 10.81
CA ASP A 37 -10.14 7.88 11.47
C ASP A 37 -11.28 8.89 11.78
N LYS A 38 -10.92 10.02 12.37
CA LYS A 38 -11.88 11.11 12.70
C LYS A 38 -12.47 11.80 11.48
N LEU A 39 -11.71 11.86 10.39
CA LEU A 39 -12.12 12.48 9.13
C LEU A 39 -12.97 11.57 8.25
N GLY A 40 -13.11 10.28 8.58
CA GLY A 40 -13.93 9.34 7.83
C GLY A 40 -13.23 8.60 6.70
N TYR A 41 -11.89 8.61 6.65
CA TYR A 41 -11.15 7.75 5.72
C TYR A 41 -11.46 6.28 5.98
N HIS A 42 -11.53 5.48 4.91
CA HIS A 42 -12.00 4.10 5.01
C HIS A 42 -10.93 3.14 5.53
N ARG A 43 -9.66 3.27 5.06
CA ARG A 43 -8.53 2.41 5.45
C ARG A 43 -7.25 3.20 5.65
N TYR A 44 -6.37 2.66 6.50
CA TYR A 44 -5.00 3.12 6.67
C TYR A 44 -4.07 1.91 6.64
N TRP A 45 -3.27 1.79 5.58
CA TRP A 45 -2.40 0.66 5.36
C TRP A 45 -0.94 1.05 5.45
N PHE A 46 -0.10 0.08 5.81
CA PHE A 46 1.35 0.24 5.86
C PHE A 46 2.01 -0.67 4.83
N ALA A 47 3.04 -0.14 4.10
CA ALA A 47 3.84 -0.92 3.18
C ALA A 47 4.93 -1.72 3.92
N GLU A 48 5.52 -2.73 3.27
CA GLU A 48 6.72 -3.44 3.73
C GLU A 48 7.90 -3.11 2.82
N HIS A 49 8.92 -2.43 3.38
CA HIS A 49 10.17 -2.15 2.68
C HIS A 49 11.36 -2.39 3.60
N HIS A 50 12.37 -3.10 3.09
CA HIS A 50 13.58 -3.42 3.84
C HIS A 50 14.80 -2.75 3.25
N ASN A 51 15.85 -2.57 4.09
CA ASN A 51 17.14 -1.99 3.72
C ASN A 51 17.01 -0.60 3.05
N SER A 52 16.11 0.21 3.57
CA SER A 52 15.94 1.61 3.17
C SER A 52 16.28 2.54 4.32
N ALA A 53 17.09 3.55 4.06
CA ALA A 53 17.36 4.59 5.05
C ALA A 53 16.28 5.71 5.05
N ALA A 54 15.37 5.68 4.07
CA ALA A 54 14.32 6.68 3.88
C ALA A 54 12.92 6.20 4.27
N LEU A 55 12.76 4.92 4.65
CA LEU A 55 11.45 4.31 4.94
C LEU A 55 11.51 3.55 6.27
N MET A 56 10.59 3.87 7.17
CA MET A 56 10.51 3.24 8.50
C MET A 56 9.46 2.13 8.58
N SER A 57 8.64 1.93 7.55
CA SER A 57 7.65 0.85 7.48
C SER A 57 8.30 -0.45 6.98
N MET A 58 8.91 -1.20 7.90
CA MET A 58 9.63 -2.46 7.62
C MET A 58 8.75 -3.70 7.86
N PHE A 59 7.93 -3.68 8.90
CA PHE A 59 7.02 -4.75 9.28
C PHE A 59 5.63 -4.16 9.54
N PRO A 60 4.74 -4.17 8.54
CA PRO A 60 3.43 -3.53 8.64
C PRO A 60 2.60 -4.01 9.82
N GLU A 61 2.68 -5.29 10.20
CA GLU A 61 1.90 -5.86 11.29
C GLU A 61 2.18 -5.23 12.66
N ILE A 62 3.39 -4.68 12.88
CA ILE A 62 3.72 -3.95 14.11
C ILE A 62 2.94 -2.63 14.15
N MET A 63 2.95 -1.89 13.04
CA MET A 63 2.21 -0.64 12.93
C MET A 63 0.70 -0.85 12.89
N ILE A 64 0.22 -1.93 12.28
CA ILE A 64 -1.20 -2.33 12.29
C ILE A 64 -1.67 -2.52 13.74
N ALA A 65 -0.95 -3.31 14.54
CA ALA A 65 -1.30 -3.52 15.94
C ALA A 65 -1.34 -2.21 16.73
N HIS A 66 -0.30 -1.37 16.53
CA HIS A 66 -0.18 -0.09 17.23
C HIS A 66 -1.29 0.89 16.83
N VAL A 67 -1.54 1.07 15.54
CA VAL A 67 -2.55 2.02 15.02
C VAL A 67 -3.96 1.53 15.29
N ALA A 68 -4.26 0.24 15.12
CA ALA A 68 -5.57 -0.30 15.43
C ALA A 68 -5.98 -0.11 16.90
N ALA A 69 -5.01 -0.20 17.83
CA ALA A 69 -5.22 0.09 19.25
C ALA A 69 -5.39 1.60 19.55
N ASN A 70 -5.04 2.47 18.62
CA ASN A 70 -5.10 3.93 18.76
C ASN A 70 -6.18 4.60 17.90
N THR A 71 -7.04 3.82 17.24
CA THR A 71 -8.14 4.26 16.36
C THR A 71 -9.40 3.44 16.65
N GLU A 72 -10.57 3.93 16.25
CA GLU A 72 -11.86 3.30 16.62
C GLU A 72 -12.59 2.66 15.43
N HIS A 73 -12.61 3.31 14.25
CA HIS A 73 -13.46 2.93 13.11
C HIS A 73 -12.68 2.55 11.87
N ILE A 74 -11.57 3.24 11.58
CA ILE A 74 -10.78 3.03 10.37
C ILE A 74 -10.24 1.60 10.31
N ARG A 75 -10.32 0.97 9.12
CA ARG A 75 -9.69 -0.33 8.89
C ARG A 75 -8.18 -0.15 8.79
N VAL A 76 -7.41 -1.09 9.33
CA VAL A 76 -5.95 -1.02 9.31
C VAL A 76 -5.39 -2.27 8.64
N GLY A 77 -4.38 -2.11 7.79
CA GLY A 77 -3.89 -3.26 7.03
C GLY A 77 -2.49 -3.10 6.46
N SER A 78 -2.07 -4.11 5.72
CA SER A 78 -0.80 -4.13 4.99
C SER A 78 -1.01 -3.82 3.50
N GLY A 79 -0.14 -3.00 2.96
CA GLY A 79 -0.12 -2.66 1.56
C GLY A 79 1.25 -2.82 0.89
N GLY A 80 1.84 -4.04 1.04
CA GLY A 80 1.43 -5.32 1.58
C GLY A 80 2.51 -6.05 2.36
N VAL A 81 2.14 -7.21 2.91
CA VAL A 81 3.14 -8.18 3.35
C VAL A 81 3.79 -8.81 2.11
N MET A 82 5.11 -8.72 2.03
CA MET A 82 5.87 -9.34 0.94
C MET A 82 6.06 -10.83 1.23
N LEU A 83 5.01 -11.62 0.95
CA LEU A 83 4.88 -13.02 1.37
C LEU A 83 6.13 -13.87 1.11
N PRO A 84 6.88 -13.74 0.00
CA PRO A 84 8.10 -14.53 -0.20
C PRO A 84 9.20 -14.32 0.85
N ASN A 85 9.14 -13.29 1.68
CA ASN A 85 10.10 -13.05 2.76
C ASN A 85 9.69 -13.74 4.07
N HIS A 86 8.49 -14.33 4.14
CA HIS A 86 7.88 -14.83 5.36
C HIS A 86 7.47 -16.31 5.25
N SER A 87 7.26 -16.95 6.40
CA SER A 87 6.54 -18.21 6.49
C SER A 87 5.02 -17.93 6.38
N ALA A 88 4.32 -18.68 5.52
CA ALA A 88 2.87 -18.58 5.37
C ALA A 88 2.14 -18.79 6.71
N LEU A 89 2.55 -19.80 7.49
CA LEU A 89 1.99 -20.06 8.84
C LEU A 89 2.15 -18.82 9.74
N SER A 90 3.35 -18.26 9.81
CA SER A 90 3.62 -17.11 10.67
C SER A 90 2.85 -15.84 10.26
N VAL A 91 2.55 -15.65 8.96
CA VAL A 91 1.67 -14.56 8.50
C VAL A 91 0.23 -14.86 8.93
N ALA A 92 -0.27 -16.10 8.73
CA ALA A 92 -1.61 -16.49 9.14
C ALA A 92 -1.83 -16.26 10.65
N GLU A 93 -0.89 -16.72 11.50
CA GLU A 93 -0.95 -16.54 12.96
C GLU A 93 -1.01 -15.07 13.37
N ARG A 94 -0.11 -14.22 12.81
CA ARG A 94 -0.08 -12.78 13.12
C ARG A 94 -1.37 -12.06 12.74
N PHE A 95 -1.89 -12.31 11.54
CA PHE A 95 -3.10 -11.63 11.09
C PHE A 95 -4.36 -12.17 11.76
N SER A 96 -4.42 -13.45 12.14
CA SER A 96 -5.50 -13.97 13.00
C SER A 96 -5.47 -13.33 14.39
N MET A 97 -4.27 -13.13 14.98
CA MET A 97 -4.16 -12.41 16.25
C MET A 97 -4.62 -10.96 16.14
N LEU A 98 -4.25 -10.27 15.06
CA LEU A 98 -4.69 -8.89 14.82
C LEU A 98 -6.22 -8.81 14.67
N GLU A 99 -6.82 -9.73 13.89
CA GLU A 99 -8.28 -9.80 13.73
C GLU A 99 -9.00 -10.12 15.05
N ALA A 100 -8.43 -11.00 15.89
CA ALA A 100 -8.97 -11.30 17.21
C ALA A 100 -8.93 -10.10 18.16
N LEU A 101 -7.88 -9.25 18.07
CA LEU A 101 -7.76 -8.03 18.86
C LEU A 101 -8.65 -6.90 18.36
N HIS A 102 -8.88 -6.82 17.04
CA HIS A 102 -9.60 -5.74 16.36
C HIS A 102 -10.59 -6.27 15.31
N PRO A 103 -11.64 -7.00 15.75
CA PRO A 103 -12.55 -7.72 14.85
C PRO A 103 -13.18 -6.83 13.77
N GLY A 104 -13.11 -7.31 12.51
CA GLY A 104 -13.71 -6.64 11.35
C GLY A 104 -12.94 -5.41 10.85
N ARG A 105 -11.75 -5.12 11.42
CA ARG A 105 -10.95 -3.94 11.07
C ARG A 105 -9.62 -4.22 10.40
N ILE A 106 -9.26 -5.49 10.24
CA ILE A 106 -7.94 -5.88 9.73
C ILE A 106 -8.00 -6.27 8.25
N ASP A 107 -7.02 -5.79 7.48
CA ASP A 107 -6.84 -6.14 6.08
C ASP A 107 -5.44 -6.75 5.87
N LEU A 108 -5.38 -7.86 5.14
CA LEU A 108 -4.15 -8.49 4.69
C LEU A 108 -3.95 -8.25 3.20
N GLY A 109 -3.18 -7.24 2.85
CA GLY A 109 -2.68 -7.05 1.50
C GLY A 109 -1.39 -7.85 1.29
N ILE A 110 -1.30 -8.61 0.20
CA ILE A 110 -0.21 -9.54 -0.10
C ILE A 110 0.53 -9.10 -1.36
N GLY A 111 1.86 -8.92 -1.24
CA GLY A 111 2.76 -8.65 -2.35
C GLY A 111 3.59 -9.88 -2.74
N ARG A 112 3.85 -10.03 -4.05
CA ARG A 112 4.71 -11.09 -4.61
C ARG A 112 6.17 -10.66 -4.67
N ALA A 113 6.43 -9.36 -4.86
CA ALA A 113 7.79 -8.84 -4.93
C ALA A 113 8.51 -8.91 -3.57
N PRO A 114 9.86 -8.95 -3.53
CA PRO A 114 10.58 -8.98 -2.25
C PRO A 114 10.54 -7.66 -1.46
N GLY A 115 10.07 -6.56 -2.04
CA GLY A 115 10.07 -5.23 -1.39
C GLY A 115 11.46 -4.68 -1.07
N THR A 116 12.51 -5.23 -1.70
CA THR A 116 13.92 -4.91 -1.40
C THR A 116 14.87 -5.40 -2.50
N ASP A 117 16.18 -5.16 -2.33
CA ASP A 117 17.22 -5.70 -3.20
C ASP A 117 17.53 -7.19 -2.94
N GLY A 118 18.22 -7.84 -3.91
CA GLY A 118 18.48 -9.28 -3.85
C GLY A 118 19.34 -9.74 -2.66
N ARG A 119 20.28 -8.91 -2.13
CA ARG A 119 21.09 -9.26 -0.95
C ARG A 119 20.23 -9.24 0.31
N THR A 120 19.37 -8.25 0.43
CA THR A 120 18.44 -8.12 1.54
C THR A 120 17.40 -9.24 1.50
N ALA A 121 16.86 -9.56 0.33
CA ALA A 121 15.98 -10.71 0.17
C ALA A 121 16.66 -12.02 0.60
N LEU A 122 17.95 -12.23 0.27
CA LEU A 122 18.71 -13.37 0.76
C LEU A 122 18.89 -13.36 2.28
N ALA A 123 19.15 -12.18 2.87
CA ALA A 123 19.27 -12.06 4.34
C ALA A 123 17.96 -12.42 5.05
N LEU A 124 16.80 -12.11 4.45
CA LEU A 124 15.48 -12.47 4.97
C LEU A 124 15.15 -13.95 4.78
N ARG A 125 15.35 -14.49 3.57
CA ARG A 125 14.97 -15.87 3.20
C ARG A 125 16.02 -16.92 3.58
N ARG A 126 17.30 -16.52 3.73
CA ARG A 126 18.44 -17.32 4.18
C ARG A 126 18.78 -18.57 3.35
N SER A 127 18.27 -18.67 2.11
CA SER A 127 18.59 -19.78 1.19
C SER A 127 18.70 -19.29 -0.24
N TRP A 128 19.80 -19.64 -0.90
CA TRP A 128 20.02 -19.41 -2.33
C TRP A 128 19.11 -20.29 -3.20
N GLU A 129 18.77 -21.47 -2.72
CA GLU A 129 17.87 -22.43 -3.38
C GLU A 129 16.47 -21.82 -3.48
N ILE A 130 15.92 -21.37 -2.34
CA ILE A 130 14.61 -20.69 -2.28
C ILE A 130 14.57 -19.41 -3.14
N MET A 131 15.69 -18.69 -3.26
CA MET A 131 15.76 -17.49 -4.09
C MET A 131 15.62 -17.76 -5.59
N LYS A 132 15.91 -19.00 -6.06
CA LYS A 132 15.84 -19.41 -7.47
C LYS A 132 14.46 -19.95 -7.86
N GLU A 133 13.64 -20.30 -6.91
CA GLU A 133 12.33 -20.89 -7.12
C GLU A 133 11.21 -19.86 -6.97
N ASP A 134 10.19 -19.95 -7.82
CA ASP A 134 8.95 -19.20 -7.60
C ASP A 134 8.08 -19.95 -6.58
N THR A 135 8.38 -19.74 -5.30
CA THR A 135 7.66 -20.37 -4.19
C THR A 135 6.34 -19.66 -3.86
N PHE A 136 6.08 -18.51 -4.46
CA PHE A 136 4.93 -17.66 -4.12
C PHE A 136 3.57 -18.39 -4.28
N PRO A 137 3.29 -19.13 -5.38
CA PRO A 137 2.00 -19.81 -5.52
C PRO A 137 1.70 -20.77 -4.36
N GLY A 138 2.66 -21.62 -4.01
CA GLY A 138 2.50 -22.57 -2.90
C GLY A 138 2.39 -21.87 -1.54
N GLN A 139 3.18 -20.80 -1.31
CA GLN A 139 3.07 -20.02 -0.07
C GLN A 139 1.70 -19.32 0.05
N LEU A 140 1.13 -18.85 -1.06
CA LEU A 140 -0.21 -18.26 -1.07
C LEU A 140 -1.27 -19.33 -0.75
N ASP A 141 -1.17 -20.53 -1.34
CA ASP A 141 -2.07 -21.62 -1.06
C ASP A 141 -2.01 -22.06 0.42
N ASP A 142 -0.81 -22.19 0.97
CA ASP A 142 -0.59 -22.48 2.39
C ASP A 142 -1.23 -21.42 3.28
N LEU A 143 -0.98 -20.14 3.00
CA LEU A 143 -1.52 -19.03 3.78
C LEU A 143 -3.05 -19.04 3.80
N LEU A 144 -3.66 -19.15 2.62
CA LEU A 144 -5.12 -19.21 2.50
C LEU A 144 -5.69 -20.45 3.17
N GLY A 145 -5.00 -21.60 3.04
CA GLY A 145 -5.38 -22.86 3.68
C GLY A 145 -5.31 -22.78 5.20
N TYR A 146 -4.31 -22.11 5.78
CA TYR A 146 -4.23 -21.87 7.22
C TYR A 146 -5.34 -20.95 7.72
N LEU A 147 -5.60 -19.84 7.02
CA LEU A 147 -6.63 -18.87 7.41
C LEU A 147 -8.04 -19.46 7.32
N ALA A 148 -8.33 -20.25 6.29
CA ALA A 148 -9.64 -20.87 6.07
C ALA A 148 -9.80 -22.25 6.71
N HIS A 149 -8.77 -22.80 7.38
CA HIS A 149 -8.75 -24.16 7.94
C HIS A 149 -9.11 -25.26 6.93
N ASN A 150 -8.68 -25.10 5.69
CA ASN A 150 -9.07 -26.00 4.60
C ASN A 150 -7.90 -26.57 3.80
N LEU A 151 -6.71 -26.70 4.41
CA LEU A 151 -5.60 -27.41 3.78
C LEU A 151 -6.04 -28.83 3.39
N PRO A 152 -5.65 -29.35 2.20
CA PRO A 152 -5.96 -30.71 1.77
C PRO A 152 -5.52 -31.76 2.80
N VAL A 153 -6.27 -32.82 2.95
CA VAL A 153 -5.99 -33.87 3.97
C VAL A 153 -4.62 -34.52 3.78
N ASP A 154 -4.16 -34.66 2.54
CA ASP A 154 -2.85 -35.17 2.15
C ASP A 154 -1.73 -34.12 2.16
N HIS A 155 -2.06 -32.87 2.45
CA HIS A 155 -1.06 -31.78 2.55
C HIS A 155 -0.11 -32.07 3.74
N PRO A 156 1.23 -31.84 3.59
CA PRO A 156 2.20 -32.08 4.66
C PRO A 156 1.88 -31.39 5.98
N PHE A 157 1.22 -30.22 5.88
CA PHE A 157 0.88 -29.37 7.02
C PHE A 157 -0.61 -29.43 7.41
N SER A 158 -1.37 -30.39 6.91
CA SER A 158 -2.82 -30.51 7.17
C SER A 158 -3.23 -30.59 8.66
N LYS A 159 -2.27 -30.92 9.53
CA LYS A 159 -2.46 -30.97 11.00
C LYS A 159 -1.92 -29.75 11.73
N VAL A 160 -1.34 -28.81 11.02
CA VAL A 160 -0.81 -27.57 11.60
C VAL A 160 -1.94 -26.55 11.67
N ILE A 161 -2.16 -25.99 12.86
CA ILE A 161 -3.25 -25.03 13.13
C ILE A 161 -2.63 -23.66 13.37
N ALA A 162 -2.99 -22.68 12.55
CA ALA A 162 -2.53 -21.29 12.69
C ALA A 162 -3.29 -20.53 13.79
N ASN A 163 -4.56 -20.84 14.00
CA ASN A 163 -5.43 -20.26 15.02
C ASN A 163 -6.57 -21.23 15.35
N PRO A 164 -7.25 -21.08 16.51
CA PRO A 164 -8.32 -21.99 16.93
C PRO A 164 -9.67 -21.75 16.23
N ASP A 165 -9.84 -20.62 15.52
CA ASP A 165 -11.15 -20.20 14.98
C ASP A 165 -10.99 -19.62 13.55
N PRO A 166 -11.55 -20.27 12.51
CA PRO A 166 -11.46 -19.81 11.13
C PRO A 166 -12.16 -18.46 10.87
N SER A 167 -13.01 -17.99 11.79
CA SER A 167 -13.62 -16.65 11.70
C SER A 167 -12.62 -15.51 11.94
N LEU A 168 -11.41 -15.82 12.42
CA LEU A 168 -10.32 -14.85 12.63
C LEU A 168 -9.51 -14.57 11.34
N ALA A 169 -10.10 -14.79 10.17
CA ALA A 169 -9.48 -14.41 8.90
C ALA A 169 -9.78 -12.94 8.57
N PRO A 170 -8.74 -12.12 8.29
CA PRO A 170 -8.92 -10.74 7.84
C PRO A 170 -9.50 -10.67 6.42
N ASP A 171 -9.91 -9.49 5.96
CA ASP A 171 -10.13 -9.23 4.53
C ASP A 171 -8.80 -9.38 3.75
N ILE A 172 -8.79 -10.10 2.63
CA ILE A 172 -7.57 -10.47 1.90
C ILE A 172 -7.52 -9.81 0.52
N TYR A 173 -6.40 -9.16 0.21
CA TYR A 173 -6.17 -8.47 -1.05
C TYR A 173 -4.84 -8.88 -1.68
N MET A 174 -4.85 -9.17 -2.98
CA MET A 174 -3.62 -9.26 -3.77
C MET A 174 -3.20 -7.88 -4.27
N LEU A 175 -1.90 -7.57 -4.20
CA LEU A 175 -1.35 -6.35 -4.76
C LEU A 175 -0.64 -6.63 -6.09
N GLY A 176 -0.72 -5.65 -7.01
CA GLY A 176 -0.02 -5.75 -8.28
C GLY A 176 0.08 -4.41 -9.01
N SER A 177 1.12 -4.27 -9.84
CA SER A 177 1.32 -3.15 -10.76
C SER A 177 1.33 -3.60 -12.23
N SER A 178 0.96 -4.85 -12.48
CA SER A 178 0.97 -5.49 -13.80
C SER A 178 -0.02 -6.66 -13.84
N GLY A 179 -0.06 -7.39 -14.98
CA GLY A 179 -0.93 -8.55 -15.15
C GLY A 179 -0.64 -9.77 -14.25
N GLY A 180 0.50 -9.82 -13.54
CA GLY A 180 0.86 -11.00 -12.74
C GLY A 180 0.05 -11.14 -11.44
N GLY A 181 -0.10 -10.04 -10.67
CA GLY A 181 -0.85 -10.08 -9.40
C GLY A 181 -2.34 -10.33 -9.59
N VAL A 182 -2.93 -9.81 -10.65
CA VAL A 182 -4.37 -9.96 -10.94
C VAL A 182 -4.77 -11.41 -11.22
N GLN A 183 -3.87 -12.22 -11.79
CA GLN A 183 -4.15 -13.63 -12.04
C GLN A 183 -4.36 -14.40 -10.72
N PHE A 184 -3.51 -14.18 -9.71
CA PHE A 184 -3.67 -14.77 -8.39
C PHE A 184 -4.95 -14.29 -7.69
N ALA A 185 -5.28 -12.99 -7.81
CA ALA A 185 -6.53 -12.45 -7.27
C ALA A 185 -7.74 -13.16 -7.86
N LEU A 186 -7.77 -13.36 -9.19
CA LEU A 186 -8.86 -14.03 -9.90
C LEU A 186 -8.91 -15.53 -9.59
N GLU A 187 -7.75 -16.21 -9.58
CA GLU A 187 -7.68 -17.65 -9.32
C GLU A 187 -8.18 -17.99 -7.91
N LYS A 188 -7.81 -17.19 -6.92
CA LYS A 188 -8.18 -17.41 -5.51
C LYS A 188 -9.46 -16.68 -5.08
N GLY A 189 -10.04 -15.83 -5.94
CA GLY A 189 -11.23 -15.05 -5.64
C GLY A 189 -11.02 -13.99 -4.56
N LEU A 190 -9.84 -13.36 -4.55
CA LEU A 190 -9.43 -12.34 -3.57
C LEU A 190 -9.73 -10.93 -4.06
N GLY A 191 -9.73 -9.95 -3.14
CA GLY A 191 -9.69 -8.54 -3.50
C GLY A 191 -8.39 -8.19 -4.27
N PHE A 192 -8.41 -7.11 -5.05
CA PHE A 192 -7.26 -6.70 -5.85
C PHE A 192 -6.96 -5.22 -5.70
N VAL A 193 -5.71 -4.88 -5.38
CA VAL A 193 -5.20 -3.51 -5.32
C VAL A 193 -4.21 -3.28 -6.43
N PHE A 194 -4.52 -2.33 -7.30
CA PHE A 194 -3.60 -1.96 -8.37
C PHE A 194 -2.74 -0.77 -7.98
N ALA A 195 -1.42 -0.94 -8.04
CA ALA A 195 -0.43 0.08 -7.70
C ALA A 195 -0.20 1.05 -8.87
N GLY A 196 -1.10 2.00 -9.05
CA GLY A 196 -1.04 3.04 -10.09
C GLY A 196 0.16 3.97 -9.92
N GLN A 197 0.61 4.23 -8.70
CA GLN A 197 1.83 4.99 -8.41
C GLN A 197 3.10 4.34 -9.00
N ILE A 198 3.06 3.03 -9.29
CA ILE A 198 4.15 2.32 -9.97
C ILE A 198 3.90 2.31 -11.49
N ASN A 199 2.67 2.03 -11.93
CA ASN A 199 2.36 1.83 -13.34
C ASN A 199 0.94 2.32 -13.69
N ALA A 200 0.75 3.63 -13.77
CA ALA A 200 -0.56 4.25 -14.03
C ALA A 200 -1.18 3.83 -15.37
N GLU A 201 -0.35 3.63 -16.40
CA GLU A 201 -0.81 3.29 -17.76
C GLU A 201 -1.58 1.96 -17.82
N MET A 202 -1.21 1.01 -16.96
CA MET A 202 -1.85 -0.30 -16.91
C MET A 202 -3.06 -0.37 -15.95
N ALA A 203 -3.37 0.70 -15.23
CA ALA A 203 -4.45 0.69 -14.23
C ALA A 203 -5.81 0.36 -14.86
N VAL A 204 -6.20 1.06 -15.91
CA VAL A 204 -7.51 0.87 -16.57
C VAL A 204 -7.67 -0.55 -17.13
N PRO A 205 -6.77 -1.06 -18.01
CA PRO A 205 -6.96 -2.39 -18.58
C PRO A 205 -6.91 -3.50 -17.54
N VAL A 206 -6.03 -3.42 -16.52
CA VAL A 206 -5.90 -4.48 -15.51
C VAL A 206 -7.07 -4.49 -14.53
N LEU A 207 -7.53 -3.33 -14.05
CA LEU A 207 -8.69 -3.26 -13.16
C LEU A 207 -9.99 -3.66 -13.87
N LYS A 208 -10.14 -3.29 -15.14
CA LYS A 208 -11.26 -3.76 -15.96
C LYS A 208 -11.21 -5.28 -16.12
N TYR A 209 -10.04 -5.83 -16.47
CA TYR A 209 -9.84 -7.29 -16.61
C TYR A 209 -10.18 -8.03 -15.32
N TYR A 210 -9.78 -7.52 -14.16
CA TYR A 210 -10.12 -8.11 -12.86
C TYR A 210 -11.64 -8.18 -12.66
N ARG A 211 -12.36 -7.07 -12.86
CA ARG A 211 -13.82 -7.05 -12.65
C ARG A 211 -14.59 -7.94 -13.62
N ASP A 212 -14.17 -7.93 -14.89
CA ASP A 212 -14.87 -8.68 -15.95
C ASP A 212 -14.68 -10.21 -15.78
N ASN A 213 -13.63 -10.66 -15.08
CA ASN A 213 -13.28 -12.06 -14.92
C ASN A 213 -13.40 -12.58 -13.47
N PHE A 214 -13.74 -11.72 -12.51
CA PHE A 214 -13.94 -12.14 -11.13
C PHE A 214 -15.07 -13.16 -11.00
N LYS A 215 -14.87 -14.17 -10.16
CA LYS A 215 -15.89 -15.15 -9.78
C LYS A 215 -16.06 -15.14 -8.26
N PRO A 216 -17.30 -15.25 -7.76
CA PRO A 216 -17.56 -15.39 -6.33
C PRO A 216 -16.72 -16.50 -5.70
N SER A 217 -16.27 -16.28 -4.47
CA SER A 217 -15.42 -17.17 -3.70
C SER A 217 -15.91 -17.26 -2.25
N ILE A 218 -15.17 -18.01 -1.40
CA ILE A 218 -15.41 -18.00 0.04
C ILE A 218 -15.04 -16.68 0.71
N TYR A 219 -14.31 -15.80 0.01
CA TYR A 219 -13.86 -14.50 0.52
C TYR A 219 -14.80 -13.37 0.12
N TYR A 220 -15.25 -13.35 -1.14
CA TYR A 220 -16.06 -12.25 -1.67
C TYR A 220 -17.10 -12.75 -2.69
N ASP A 221 -18.31 -12.23 -2.58
CA ASP A 221 -19.39 -12.46 -3.53
C ASP A 221 -19.24 -11.60 -4.80
N GLU A 222 -18.61 -10.42 -4.67
CA GLU A 222 -18.42 -9.43 -5.74
C GLU A 222 -16.95 -8.99 -5.81
N PRO A 223 -16.49 -8.49 -6.98
CA PRO A 223 -15.12 -8.01 -7.15
C PRO A 223 -14.86 -6.79 -6.26
N ARG A 224 -13.84 -6.86 -5.42
CA ARG A 224 -13.34 -5.75 -4.61
C ARG A 224 -12.03 -5.25 -5.19
N SER A 225 -12.05 -4.06 -5.80
CA SER A 225 -10.87 -3.47 -6.42
C SER A 225 -10.57 -2.07 -5.87
N ILE A 226 -9.30 -1.81 -5.64
CA ILE A 226 -8.77 -0.53 -5.14
C ILE A 226 -7.73 -0.04 -6.15
N LEU A 227 -7.78 1.26 -6.49
CA LEU A 227 -6.70 1.93 -7.20
C LEU A 227 -5.84 2.68 -6.20
N SER A 228 -4.56 2.31 -6.09
CA SER A 228 -3.58 3.07 -5.33
C SER A 228 -2.86 4.04 -6.27
N ILE A 229 -2.76 5.33 -5.90
CA ILE A 229 -2.19 6.39 -6.75
C ILE A 229 -1.53 7.48 -5.90
N SER A 230 -0.45 8.09 -6.41
CA SER A 230 0.22 9.19 -5.72
C SER A 230 -0.60 10.47 -5.79
N VAL A 231 -0.87 11.09 -4.62
CA VAL A 231 -1.73 12.27 -4.51
C VAL A 231 -1.08 13.33 -3.62
N PHE A 232 -1.05 14.57 -4.12
CA PHE A 232 -0.59 15.74 -3.38
C PHE A 232 -1.56 16.89 -3.58
N THR A 233 -2.00 17.50 -2.47
CA THR A 233 -2.88 18.65 -2.51
C THR A 233 -2.44 19.72 -1.51
N ALA A 234 -2.71 20.96 -1.87
CA ALA A 234 -2.53 22.14 -1.05
C ALA A 234 -3.56 23.20 -1.45
N GLU A 235 -3.58 24.35 -0.77
CA GLU A 235 -4.52 25.43 -1.11
C GLU A 235 -4.27 26.04 -2.50
N THR A 236 -3.02 25.94 -3.00
CA THR A 236 -2.63 26.43 -4.33
C THR A 236 -1.92 25.35 -5.15
N GLU A 237 -2.00 25.45 -6.47
CA GLU A 237 -1.27 24.58 -7.41
C GLU A 237 0.26 24.66 -7.21
N GLU A 238 0.78 25.85 -6.94
CA GLU A 238 2.20 26.06 -6.71
C GLU A 238 2.69 25.33 -5.47
N GLU A 239 1.97 25.44 -4.36
CA GLU A 239 2.27 24.75 -3.11
C GLU A 239 2.13 23.23 -3.27
N ALA A 240 1.09 22.73 -3.94
CA ALA A 240 0.91 21.30 -4.18
C ALA A 240 2.08 20.71 -4.98
N ASN A 241 2.55 21.42 -6.02
CA ASN A 241 3.73 21.02 -6.80
C ASN A 241 5.01 21.06 -5.96
N TYR A 242 5.19 22.09 -5.13
CA TYR A 242 6.33 22.19 -4.20
C TYR A 242 6.39 21.00 -3.25
N LEU A 243 5.25 20.59 -2.70
CA LEU A 243 5.13 19.47 -1.75
C LEU A 243 5.25 18.09 -2.43
N ALA A 244 4.95 17.97 -3.72
CA ALA A 244 5.12 16.74 -4.49
C ALA A 244 6.58 16.46 -4.91
N ALA A 245 7.42 17.51 -4.94
CA ALA A 245 8.79 17.44 -5.44
C ALA A 245 9.66 16.36 -4.76
N PRO A 246 9.60 16.11 -3.42
CA PRO A 246 10.38 15.06 -2.76
C PRO A 246 10.13 13.68 -3.36
N THR A 247 8.88 13.31 -3.53
CA THR A 247 8.49 12.01 -4.10
C THR A 247 8.88 11.89 -5.57
N LEU A 248 8.71 12.96 -6.36
CA LEU A 248 9.16 13.01 -7.75
C LEU A 248 10.68 12.86 -7.86
N LEU A 249 11.45 13.53 -7.02
CA LEU A 249 12.89 13.41 -6.97
C LEU A 249 13.30 11.96 -6.60
N MET A 250 12.68 11.40 -5.56
CA MET A 250 12.94 10.02 -5.14
C MET A 250 12.73 9.03 -6.30
N TRP A 251 11.58 9.06 -6.97
CA TRP A 251 11.29 8.15 -8.09
C TRP A 251 12.24 8.38 -9.27
N THR A 252 12.58 9.64 -9.56
CA THR A 252 13.53 9.97 -10.62
C THR A 252 14.91 9.36 -10.36
N LEU A 253 15.44 9.57 -9.17
CA LEU A 253 16.77 9.08 -8.81
C LEU A 253 16.84 7.57 -8.62
N LEU A 254 15.81 6.93 -8.06
CA LEU A 254 15.72 5.47 -8.00
C LEU A 254 15.74 4.85 -9.40
N SER A 255 15.11 5.49 -10.38
CA SER A 255 15.12 5.05 -11.79
C SER A 255 16.50 5.14 -12.43
N THR A 256 17.42 5.93 -11.87
CA THR A 256 18.84 6.01 -12.28
C THR A 256 19.78 5.14 -11.45
N GLY A 257 19.23 4.35 -10.51
CA GLY A 257 19.99 3.48 -9.59
C GLY A 257 20.64 4.20 -8.41
N LYS A 258 20.32 5.48 -8.20
CA LYS A 258 20.81 6.25 -7.04
C LYS A 258 20.02 5.85 -5.79
N ARG A 259 20.69 5.88 -4.62
CA ARG A 259 20.08 5.61 -3.31
C ARG A 259 20.13 6.86 -2.44
N PHE A 260 19.16 7.00 -1.56
CA PHE A 260 19.05 8.07 -0.59
C PHE A 260 19.57 7.63 0.78
N LYS A 261 20.07 8.58 1.57
CA LYS A 261 20.38 8.42 3.00
C LYS A 261 19.15 8.70 3.87
N SER A 262 18.25 9.56 3.37
CA SER A 262 16.97 9.94 3.97
C SER A 262 16.01 10.30 2.84
N PHE A 263 14.73 10.42 3.13
CA PHE A 263 13.79 11.00 2.18
C PHE A 263 14.10 12.50 2.00
N PRO A 264 14.15 13.04 0.76
CA PRO A 264 14.49 14.44 0.56
C PRO A 264 13.44 15.37 1.16
N THR A 265 13.87 16.49 1.71
CA THR A 265 12.98 17.60 2.11
C THR A 265 12.41 18.31 0.88
N SER A 266 11.31 19.04 1.03
CA SER A 266 10.73 19.81 -0.08
C SER A 266 11.72 20.85 -0.64
N LYS A 267 12.52 21.48 0.24
CA LYS A 267 13.56 22.42 -0.20
C LYS A 267 14.63 21.74 -1.04
N GLU A 268 15.20 20.62 -0.57
CA GLU A 268 16.24 19.89 -1.31
C GLU A 268 15.73 19.42 -2.68
N ALA A 269 14.50 18.96 -2.73
CA ALA A 269 13.90 18.46 -3.96
C ALA A 269 13.64 19.56 -4.99
N ASN A 270 13.21 20.74 -4.54
CA ASN A 270 12.96 21.87 -5.43
C ASN A 270 14.26 22.56 -5.88
N ASP A 271 15.31 22.52 -5.07
CA ASP A 271 16.63 23.06 -5.39
C ASP A 271 17.52 22.07 -6.18
N TYR A 272 17.06 20.82 -6.42
CA TYR A 272 17.88 19.79 -7.05
C TYR A 272 18.17 20.11 -8.52
N PRO A 273 19.48 20.11 -8.94
CA PRO A 273 19.87 20.45 -10.29
C PRO A 273 19.74 19.22 -11.23
N TYR A 274 18.56 18.96 -11.73
CA TYR A 274 18.31 17.84 -12.64
C TYR A 274 19.19 17.90 -13.88
N THR A 275 19.78 16.78 -14.27
CA THR A 275 20.35 16.60 -15.59
C THR A 275 19.25 16.48 -16.65
N LEU A 276 19.58 16.67 -17.93
CA LEU A 276 18.61 16.48 -19.03
C LEU A 276 17.96 15.08 -19.02
N GLN A 277 18.73 14.07 -18.66
CA GLN A 277 18.22 12.70 -18.57
C GLN A 277 17.23 12.53 -17.38
N GLU A 278 17.57 13.11 -16.24
CA GLU A 278 16.72 13.06 -15.04
C GLU A 278 15.44 13.86 -15.26
N GLU A 279 15.50 15.00 -15.96
CA GLU A 279 14.31 15.80 -16.29
C GLU A 279 13.33 14.98 -17.18
N ALA A 280 13.83 14.30 -18.20
CA ALA A 280 12.99 13.44 -19.03
C ALA A 280 12.38 12.23 -18.26
N ILE A 281 13.06 11.75 -17.22
CA ILE A 281 12.51 10.72 -16.32
C ILE A 281 11.43 11.35 -15.41
N ARG A 282 11.72 12.51 -14.83
CA ARG A 282 10.79 13.25 -13.96
C ARG A 282 9.46 13.55 -14.67
N GLU A 283 9.50 14.03 -15.91
CA GLU A 283 8.31 14.26 -16.73
C GLU A 283 7.45 13.00 -16.88
N ARG A 284 8.09 11.85 -17.12
CA ARG A 284 7.36 10.57 -17.18
C ARG A 284 6.78 10.14 -15.84
N GLN A 285 7.46 10.44 -14.72
CA GLN A 285 6.92 10.15 -13.39
C GLN A 285 5.69 10.99 -13.08
N LEU A 286 5.65 12.26 -13.50
CA LEU A 286 4.51 13.17 -13.29
C LEU A 286 3.18 12.59 -13.76
N SER A 287 3.16 11.79 -14.82
CA SER A 287 1.93 11.14 -15.32
C SER A 287 1.29 10.15 -14.34
N LYS A 288 1.99 9.76 -13.28
CA LYS A 288 1.52 8.84 -12.23
C LYS A 288 1.03 9.57 -10.98
N PHE A 289 1.04 10.90 -10.99
CA PHE A 289 0.70 11.74 -9.86
C PHE A 289 -0.59 12.50 -10.11
N VAL A 290 -1.36 12.66 -9.07
CA VAL A 290 -2.49 13.59 -8.99
C VAL A 290 -2.05 14.74 -8.09
N ILE A 291 -1.86 15.91 -8.66
CA ILE A 291 -1.34 17.08 -7.95
C ILE A 291 -2.27 18.27 -8.22
N GLY A 292 -2.56 19.07 -7.21
CA GLY A 292 -3.30 20.30 -7.38
C GLY A 292 -4.06 20.78 -6.14
N THR A 293 -4.94 21.74 -6.36
CA THR A 293 -5.90 22.19 -5.33
C THR A 293 -6.90 21.06 -5.02
N PRO A 294 -7.61 21.10 -3.87
CA PRO A 294 -8.58 20.05 -3.52
C PRO A 294 -9.60 19.79 -4.62
N GLY A 295 -10.17 20.83 -5.22
CA GLY A 295 -11.13 20.69 -6.32
C GLY A 295 -10.53 20.03 -7.57
N SER A 296 -9.31 20.47 -7.98
CA SER A 296 -8.60 19.87 -9.12
C SER A 296 -8.23 18.40 -8.86
N VAL A 297 -7.79 18.08 -7.65
CA VAL A 297 -7.50 16.69 -7.23
C VAL A 297 -8.79 15.84 -7.25
N ALA A 298 -9.89 16.37 -6.74
CA ALA A 298 -11.16 15.66 -6.73
C ALA A 298 -11.64 15.32 -8.16
N GLU A 299 -11.55 16.24 -9.09
CA GLU A 299 -11.88 16.02 -10.50
C GLU A 299 -11.00 14.91 -11.11
N GLN A 300 -9.69 14.96 -10.90
CA GLN A 300 -8.75 13.95 -11.40
C GLN A 300 -9.04 12.57 -10.80
N LEU A 301 -9.30 12.46 -9.48
CA LEU A 301 -9.62 11.20 -8.82
C LEU A 301 -10.98 10.63 -9.25
N HIS A 302 -11.97 11.47 -9.50
CA HIS A 302 -13.25 11.04 -10.09
C HIS A 302 -13.06 10.49 -11.51
N ASP A 303 -12.24 11.13 -12.35
CA ASP A 303 -11.89 10.65 -13.69
C ASP A 303 -11.20 9.27 -13.62
N TRP A 304 -10.23 9.10 -12.72
CA TRP A 304 -9.60 7.81 -12.46
C TRP A 304 -10.60 6.75 -12.02
N ALA A 305 -11.47 7.06 -11.06
CA ALA A 305 -12.50 6.12 -10.59
C ALA A 305 -13.47 5.74 -11.72
N GLN A 306 -13.87 6.69 -12.55
CA GLN A 306 -14.74 6.44 -13.70
C GLN A 306 -14.06 5.54 -14.75
N LYS A 307 -12.81 5.81 -15.12
CA LYS A 307 -12.05 5.05 -16.12
C LYS A 307 -11.75 3.63 -15.64
N THR A 308 -11.37 3.47 -14.39
CA THR A 308 -11.03 2.19 -13.78
C THR A 308 -12.23 1.43 -13.25
N GLY A 309 -13.33 2.12 -12.94
CA GLY A 309 -14.55 1.58 -12.35
C GLY A 309 -14.39 1.11 -10.92
N VAL A 310 -13.36 1.57 -10.21
CA VAL A 310 -13.19 1.30 -8.77
C VAL A 310 -14.14 2.19 -7.96
N ASN A 311 -14.53 1.70 -6.80
CA ASN A 311 -15.27 2.47 -5.81
C ASN A 311 -14.42 2.84 -4.58
N GLU A 312 -13.11 2.57 -4.66
CA GLU A 312 -12.16 2.93 -3.63
C GLU A 312 -10.82 3.35 -4.26
N ILE A 313 -10.32 4.53 -3.83
CA ILE A 313 -8.98 5.02 -4.18
C ILE A 313 -8.13 5.08 -2.91
N MET A 314 -6.94 4.49 -2.99
CA MET A 314 -5.94 4.52 -1.93
C MET A 314 -4.89 5.57 -2.26
N LEU A 315 -4.84 6.61 -1.46
CA LEU A 315 -3.93 7.73 -1.61
C LEU A 315 -2.54 7.32 -1.11
N VAL A 316 -1.53 7.49 -1.95
CA VAL A 316 -0.12 7.32 -1.57
C VAL A 316 0.50 8.69 -1.56
N ASP A 317 1.03 9.08 -0.44
CA ASP A 317 1.73 10.35 -0.31
C ASP A 317 3.24 10.15 -0.08
N GLY A 318 3.94 11.25 0.00
CA GLY A 318 5.34 11.37 0.38
C GLY A 318 5.62 12.84 0.68
N TYR A 319 4.77 13.41 1.53
CA TYR A 319 5.06 14.74 2.08
C TYR A 319 6.27 14.66 3.01
N ALA A 320 7.22 15.54 2.82
CA ALA A 320 8.38 15.65 3.70
C ALA A 320 8.05 16.36 5.01
N GLU A 321 7.01 17.21 5.01
CA GLU A 321 6.59 18.01 6.15
C GLU A 321 5.27 17.47 6.72
N MET A 322 5.29 17.09 8.00
CA MET A 322 4.15 16.48 8.70
C MET A 322 2.89 17.36 8.69
N GLU A 323 3.03 18.67 8.92
CA GLU A 323 1.87 19.56 8.96
C GLU A 323 1.24 19.73 7.58
N ALA A 324 2.06 19.78 6.50
CA ALA A 324 1.56 19.77 5.14
C ALA A 324 0.82 18.47 4.80
N ARG A 325 1.32 17.33 5.27
CA ARG A 325 0.67 16.02 5.14
C ARG A 325 -0.71 16.00 5.80
N LYS A 326 -0.80 16.44 7.07
CA LYS A 326 -2.07 16.53 7.80
C LYS A 326 -3.06 17.50 7.11
N ASN A 327 -2.58 18.66 6.69
CA ASN A 327 -3.39 19.64 5.99
C ASN A 327 -3.93 19.09 4.65
N GLY A 328 -3.09 18.42 3.86
CA GLY A 328 -3.51 17.80 2.61
C GLY A 328 -4.65 16.81 2.79
N TYR A 329 -4.57 15.91 3.79
CA TYR A 329 -5.66 14.98 4.09
C TYR A 329 -6.91 15.69 4.62
N ALA A 330 -6.78 16.74 5.44
CA ALA A 330 -7.93 17.50 5.92
C ALA A 330 -8.65 18.24 4.78
N LEU A 331 -7.89 18.83 3.85
CA LEU A 331 -8.43 19.48 2.66
C LEU A 331 -9.21 18.50 1.78
N LEU A 332 -8.64 17.31 1.52
CA LEU A 332 -9.33 16.27 0.72
C LEU A 332 -10.57 15.72 1.43
N ALA A 333 -10.51 15.47 2.72
CA ALA A 333 -11.66 14.99 3.48
C ALA A 333 -12.83 15.98 3.40
N LYS A 334 -12.53 17.28 3.53
CA LYS A 334 -13.54 18.35 3.38
C LYS A 334 -14.10 18.40 1.95
N GLU A 335 -13.26 18.29 0.93
CA GLU A 335 -13.68 18.33 -0.49
C GLU A 335 -14.58 17.14 -0.84
N PHE A 336 -14.26 15.94 -0.33
CA PHE A 336 -15.05 14.73 -0.57
C PHE A 336 -16.27 14.57 0.35
N GLY A 337 -16.37 15.38 1.41
CA GLY A 337 -17.45 15.32 2.39
C GLY A 337 -17.42 14.04 3.23
N LEU A 338 -16.23 13.60 3.62
CA LEU A 338 -16.03 12.42 4.47
C LEU A 338 -16.51 12.65 5.90
#